data_5f021deef61fcfa404b064549d2b6438
#
_entry.id   5f021deef61fcfa404b064549d2b6438
#
_cell.length_a   1.000
_cell.length_b   1.000
_cell.length_c   1.000
_cell.angle_alpha   90.00
_cell.angle_beta   90.00
_cell.angle_gamma   90.00
#
_symmetry.space_group_name_H-M   'P 1'
#
loop_
_entity.id
_entity.type
_entity.pdbx_description
1 polymer ?
#
loop_
_entity_poly.entity_id
_entity_poly.type
_entity_poly.pdbx_seq_one_letter_code
_entity_poly.pdbx_strand_id
1 'polypeptide(L)'
;MTHSAFTIPLAPGTVAPLEVISRFPPHGLSLFALLETRARTQPDKEALVYQNQSFSYADVLRETLATAQALAARGVGRGDRVGVMSVNHPSTVFSFIALARRGAIMVPVNADYGVAEVRYVFANAAVCGVIAAPEALAVAQEACAGMVPAPWFALNRPAPAGLPQGEVRALRALPNGVTVNPGVPAGGPGDTCILIYTSGTTGFPKGVMHGQQNVVMAGEGFVQRMFIQPDERILCVLPMFHINAIFYSLTGALVAGATLILEPRFSASKFWEVAHATRATEVNTIAAAAGILMRRPRDEYRPGHALRQMFGAPFDEETYRVFRDEFDMPHLIEGFGMSEIPGALNNPFDGERRMRSMGKPSRHPDPALKLTEVKITDDDGNAVAAGVTGELNVKTPILMQGYYKDAEQTGAAFRDGWFLTGDLAWADADGYYWFVARKKDIIRKRGENISGAELDRVIGNHPAVLEAAALPVPSDLGEDDILIAVLLREGKQASAQDIANWCRTHLTPIKVPRYVVFVDRLPHTPTHRVEKFKMRKDATLLARAVDLGR
;
A
#
# COMPACT_ATOMS: atom_id res chain seq x y z
N MET A 1 -20.56 -21.97 -3.33
CA MET A 1 -21.11 -20.63 -3.05
C MET A 1 -21.22 -19.90 -4.39
N THR A 2 -22.42 -19.49 -4.80
CA THR A 2 -22.60 -18.65 -5.99
C THR A 2 -22.08 -17.26 -5.65
N HIS A 3 -20.94 -16.87 -6.21
CA HIS A 3 -20.41 -15.53 -6.05
C HIS A 3 -21.23 -14.57 -6.92
N SER A 4 -21.68 -13.46 -6.33
CA SER A 4 -22.43 -12.45 -7.07
C SER A 4 -21.54 -11.84 -8.14
N ALA A 5 -21.91 -12.06 -9.41
CA ALA A 5 -21.24 -11.50 -10.57
C ALA A 5 -22.08 -10.34 -11.12
N PHE A 6 -21.44 -9.25 -11.52
CA PHE A 6 -22.11 -8.09 -12.08
C PHE A 6 -21.20 -7.29 -13.02
N THR A 7 -21.81 -6.50 -13.89
CA THR A 7 -21.11 -5.59 -14.80
C THR A 7 -21.71 -4.20 -14.64
N ILE A 8 -20.85 -3.18 -14.61
CA ILE A 8 -21.29 -1.78 -14.62
C ILE A 8 -20.85 -1.19 -15.97
N PRO A 9 -21.79 -0.65 -16.78
CA PRO A 9 -21.44 -0.04 -18.05
C PRO A 9 -20.49 1.15 -17.88
N LEU A 10 -19.60 1.34 -18.85
CA LEU A 10 -18.78 2.55 -18.92
C LEU A 10 -19.67 3.78 -19.15
N ALA A 11 -19.32 4.90 -18.54
CA ALA A 11 -20.00 6.16 -18.79
C ALA A 11 -19.81 6.57 -20.26
N PRO A 12 -20.84 7.20 -20.88
CA PRO A 12 -20.71 7.75 -22.24
C PRO A 12 -19.50 8.69 -22.32
N GLY A 13 -18.70 8.56 -23.39
CA GLY A 13 -17.51 9.38 -23.60
C GLY A 13 -16.26 8.92 -22.83
N THR A 14 -16.32 7.81 -22.09
CA THR A 14 -15.11 7.24 -21.47
C THR A 14 -14.09 6.86 -22.54
N VAL A 15 -12.90 7.42 -22.43
CA VAL A 15 -11.78 7.19 -23.35
C VAL A 15 -11.05 5.91 -22.95
N ALA A 16 -10.67 5.10 -23.94
CA ALA A 16 -9.91 3.87 -23.68
C ALA A 16 -8.54 4.19 -23.04
N PRO A 17 -8.07 3.38 -22.08
CA PRO A 17 -6.79 3.62 -21.39
C PRO A 17 -5.58 3.80 -22.31
N LEU A 18 -5.50 3.04 -23.41
CA LEU A 18 -4.45 3.21 -24.42
C LEU A 18 -4.49 4.60 -25.07
N GLU A 19 -5.67 5.08 -25.40
CA GLU A 19 -5.82 6.42 -25.96
C GLU A 19 -5.43 7.50 -24.95
N VAL A 20 -5.76 7.33 -23.66
CA VAL A 20 -5.34 8.25 -22.59
C VAL A 20 -3.83 8.38 -22.53
N ILE A 21 -3.09 7.28 -22.47
CA ILE A 21 -1.63 7.32 -22.37
C ILE A 21 -0.96 7.81 -23.68
N SER A 22 -1.57 7.50 -24.84
CA SER A 22 -1.07 7.87 -26.16
C SER A 22 -1.25 9.35 -26.51
N ARG A 23 -1.99 10.12 -25.72
CA ARG A 23 -2.12 11.58 -25.88
C ARG A 23 -0.81 12.33 -25.62
N PHE A 24 0.15 11.68 -25.00
CA PHE A 24 1.39 12.29 -24.56
C PHE A 24 2.59 11.66 -25.26
N PRO A 25 3.67 12.43 -25.46
CA PRO A 25 4.93 11.90 -25.98
C PRO A 25 5.47 10.78 -25.08
N PRO A 26 6.23 9.83 -25.64
CA PRO A 26 6.91 8.80 -24.86
C PRO A 26 7.82 9.40 -23.78
N HIS A 27 7.80 8.80 -22.59
CA HIS A 27 8.59 9.21 -21.41
C HIS A 27 9.73 8.22 -21.08
N GLY A 28 9.94 7.18 -21.90
CA GLY A 28 11.00 6.19 -21.72
C GLY A 28 11.01 5.53 -20.34
N LEU A 29 9.87 5.39 -19.70
CA LEU A 29 9.69 4.81 -18.35
C LEU A 29 10.52 5.52 -17.26
N SER A 30 10.85 6.81 -17.43
CA SER A 30 11.47 7.66 -16.41
C SER A 30 10.45 8.57 -15.75
N LEU A 31 10.43 8.59 -14.43
CA LEU A 31 9.54 9.44 -13.63
C LEU A 31 9.72 10.93 -13.92
N PHE A 32 10.96 11.36 -14.07
CA PHE A 32 11.22 12.77 -14.40
C PHE A 32 10.76 13.12 -15.81
N ALA A 33 11.05 12.29 -16.80
CA ALA A 33 10.60 12.50 -18.18
C ALA A 33 9.06 12.43 -18.28
N LEU A 34 8.40 11.60 -17.47
CA LEU A 34 6.96 11.56 -17.35
C LEU A 34 6.42 12.93 -16.91
N LEU A 35 6.93 13.51 -15.82
CA LEU A 35 6.54 14.85 -15.36
C LEU A 35 6.87 15.93 -16.40
N GLU A 36 8.08 15.90 -16.97
CA GLU A 36 8.53 16.88 -17.95
C GLU A 36 7.64 16.90 -19.21
N THR A 37 7.25 15.73 -19.72
CA THR A 37 6.31 15.64 -20.86
C THR A 37 4.95 16.24 -20.54
N ARG A 38 4.42 16.01 -19.33
CA ARG A 38 3.14 16.58 -18.88
C ARG A 38 3.24 18.10 -18.73
N ALA A 39 4.29 18.59 -18.08
CA ALA A 39 4.52 20.04 -17.94
C ALA A 39 4.70 20.77 -19.27
N ARG A 40 5.25 20.08 -20.28
CA ARG A 40 5.39 20.66 -21.63
C ARG A 40 4.07 20.66 -22.41
N THR A 41 3.25 19.62 -22.28
CA THR A 41 2.01 19.47 -23.06
C THR A 41 0.82 20.15 -22.45
N GLN A 42 0.78 20.31 -21.13
CA GLN A 42 -0.33 20.93 -20.39
C GLN A 42 0.20 21.73 -19.17
N PRO A 43 1.03 22.78 -19.38
CA PRO A 43 1.76 23.47 -18.31
C PRO A 43 0.84 24.06 -17.24
N ASP A 44 -0.27 24.65 -17.65
CA ASP A 44 -1.19 25.40 -16.78
C ASP A 44 -2.24 24.53 -16.11
N LYS A 45 -2.33 23.24 -16.51
CA LYS A 45 -3.29 22.32 -15.91
C LYS A 45 -2.91 22.03 -14.48
N GLU A 46 -3.91 22.00 -13.57
CA GLU A 46 -3.74 21.60 -12.18
C GLU A 46 -3.25 20.16 -12.08
N ALA A 47 -2.09 19.97 -11.48
CA ALA A 47 -1.45 18.67 -11.29
C ALA A 47 -1.56 18.15 -9.87
N LEU A 48 -1.49 19.07 -8.88
CA LEU A 48 -1.47 18.74 -7.46
C LEU A 48 -2.27 19.77 -6.66
N VAL A 49 -3.19 19.29 -5.84
CA VAL A 49 -3.91 20.08 -4.85
C VAL A 49 -3.52 19.60 -3.46
N TYR A 50 -3.24 20.51 -2.57
CA TYR A 50 -2.93 20.24 -1.17
C TYR A 50 -3.56 21.31 -0.28
N GLN A 51 -4.61 20.94 0.44
CA GLN A 51 -5.38 21.90 1.23
C GLN A 51 -5.84 23.09 0.34
N ASN A 52 -5.44 24.32 0.67
CA ASN A 52 -5.79 25.52 -0.09
C ASN A 52 -4.73 25.91 -1.15
N GLN A 53 -3.79 25.00 -1.47
CA GLN A 53 -2.74 25.26 -2.46
C GLN A 53 -2.99 24.42 -3.71
N SER A 54 -2.85 25.03 -4.86
CA SER A 54 -2.89 24.37 -6.16
C SER A 54 -1.57 24.57 -6.89
N PHE A 55 -1.08 23.50 -7.53
CA PHE A 55 0.14 23.48 -8.32
C PHE A 55 -0.20 22.99 -9.72
N SER A 56 0.11 23.78 -10.74
CA SER A 56 0.06 23.34 -12.13
C SER A 56 1.19 22.32 -12.43
N TYR A 57 1.13 21.64 -13.57
CA TYR A 57 2.21 20.78 -14.03
C TYR A 57 3.53 21.55 -14.17
N ALA A 58 3.50 22.81 -14.64
CA ALA A 58 4.68 23.67 -14.68
C ALA A 58 5.21 23.98 -13.27
N ASP A 59 4.32 24.20 -12.30
CA ASP A 59 4.71 24.43 -10.91
C ASP A 59 5.37 23.20 -10.31
N VAL A 60 4.78 22.01 -10.48
CA VAL A 60 5.36 20.74 -9.97
C VAL A 60 6.74 20.51 -10.59
N LEU A 61 6.92 20.77 -11.89
CA LEU A 61 8.23 20.65 -12.56
C LEU A 61 9.23 21.64 -11.97
N ARG A 62 8.86 22.92 -11.82
CA ARG A 62 9.73 23.96 -11.22
C ARG A 62 10.19 23.59 -9.83
N GLU A 63 9.25 23.15 -9.00
CA GLU A 63 9.49 22.74 -7.63
C GLU A 63 10.40 21.50 -7.54
N THR A 64 10.20 20.54 -8.44
CA THR A 64 11.03 19.34 -8.57
C THR A 64 12.47 19.70 -8.99
N LEU A 65 12.64 20.60 -9.95
CA LEU A 65 13.95 21.05 -10.41
C LEU A 65 14.71 21.80 -9.31
N ALA A 66 14.04 22.70 -8.58
CA ALA A 66 14.62 23.40 -7.43
C ALA A 66 15.05 22.41 -6.32
N THR A 67 14.23 21.38 -6.07
CA THR A 67 14.56 20.33 -5.10
C THR A 67 15.77 19.50 -5.58
N ALA A 68 15.83 19.14 -6.87
CA ALA A 68 16.98 18.42 -7.45
C ALA A 68 18.28 19.21 -7.36
N GLN A 69 18.22 20.53 -7.53
CA GLN A 69 19.36 21.43 -7.32
C GLN A 69 19.81 21.45 -5.86
N ALA A 70 18.87 21.53 -4.93
CA ALA A 70 19.18 21.53 -3.50
C ALA A 70 19.82 20.21 -3.03
N LEU A 71 19.38 19.08 -3.61
CA LEU A 71 19.98 17.76 -3.39
C LEU A 71 21.40 17.68 -3.99
N ALA A 72 21.58 18.21 -5.21
CA ALA A 72 22.89 18.28 -5.87
C ALA A 72 23.91 19.07 -5.02
N ALA A 73 23.48 20.19 -4.46
CA ALA A 73 24.31 21.03 -3.59
C ALA A 73 24.76 20.32 -2.29
N ARG A 74 24.05 19.25 -1.90
CA ARG A 74 24.41 18.38 -0.77
C ARG A 74 25.18 17.13 -1.20
N GLY A 75 25.61 17.07 -2.44
CA GLY A 75 26.39 15.95 -2.98
C GLY A 75 25.56 14.69 -3.28
N VAL A 76 24.22 14.76 -3.25
CA VAL A 76 23.38 13.59 -3.53
C VAL A 76 23.51 13.21 -5.00
N GLY A 77 23.88 11.97 -5.28
CA GLY A 77 24.09 11.41 -6.61
C GLY A 77 23.44 10.04 -6.80
N ARG A 78 23.80 9.40 -7.92
CA ARG A 78 23.27 8.08 -8.29
C ARG A 78 23.56 7.04 -7.19
N GLY A 79 22.53 6.29 -6.82
CA GLY A 79 22.62 5.25 -5.81
C GLY A 79 22.61 5.74 -4.35
N ASP A 80 22.63 7.05 -4.10
CA ASP A 80 22.49 7.58 -2.74
C ASP A 80 21.07 7.39 -2.20
N ARG A 81 20.95 7.12 -0.92
CA ARG A 81 19.68 6.92 -0.23
C ARG A 81 19.40 8.12 0.66
N VAL A 82 18.23 8.73 0.45
CA VAL A 82 17.76 9.86 1.25
C VAL A 82 16.48 9.47 1.99
N GLY A 83 16.53 9.54 3.31
CA GLY A 83 15.37 9.34 4.17
C GLY A 83 14.34 10.46 3.97
N VAL A 84 13.07 10.13 3.87
CA VAL A 84 11.97 11.09 3.83
C VAL A 84 10.97 10.73 4.92
N MET A 85 10.94 11.53 5.99
CA MET A 85 10.10 11.29 7.17
C MET A 85 9.07 12.41 7.31
N SER A 86 7.88 12.19 6.73
CA SER A 86 6.82 13.19 6.65
C SER A 86 5.45 12.54 6.55
N VAL A 87 4.42 13.25 7.03
CA VAL A 87 3.05 13.03 6.55
C VAL A 87 2.95 13.41 5.08
N ASN A 88 1.84 13.09 4.41
CA ASN A 88 1.66 13.50 3.03
C ASN A 88 1.82 15.01 2.88
N HIS A 89 2.71 15.42 1.98
CA HIS A 89 2.99 16.84 1.74
C HIS A 89 3.53 17.00 0.30
N PRO A 90 3.25 18.11 -0.41
CA PRO A 90 3.77 18.35 -1.77
C PRO A 90 5.28 18.17 -1.90
N SER A 91 6.05 18.58 -0.89
CA SER A 91 7.50 18.39 -0.87
C SER A 91 7.94 16.93 -0.97
N THR A 92 7.13 15.96 -0.53
CA THR A 92 7.41 14.52 -0.70
C THR A 92 7.32 14.14 -2.17
N VAL A 93 6.32 14.66 -2.91
CA VAL A 93 6.19 14.48 -4.36
C VAL A 93 7.40 15.05 -5.08
N PHE A 94 7.75 16.30 -4.77
CA PHE A 94 8.91 16.98 -5.40
C PHE A 94 10.22 16.26 -5.08
N SER A 95 10.41 15.82 -3.83
CA SER A 95 11.61 15.08 -3.42
C SER A 95 11.72 13.73 -4.11
N PHE A 96 10.62 12.99 -4.25
CA PHE A 96 10.61 11.68 -4.91
C PHE A 96 11.06 11.80 -6.36
N ILE A 97 10.45 12.70 -7.13
CA ILE A 97 10.79 12.86 -8.55
C ILE A 97 12.18 13.50 -8.72
N ALA A 98 12.58 14.40 -7.82
CA ALA A 98 13.92 15.00 -7.83
C ALA A 98 15.03 13.97 -7.53
N LEU A 99 14.82 13.08 -6.58
CA LEU A 99 15.73 11.97 -6.29
C LEU A 99 15.83 11.02 -7.48
N ALA A 100 14.68 10.63 -8.06
CA ALA A 100 14.65 9.79 -9.26
C ALA A 100 15.42 10.44 -10.43
N ARG A 101 15.25 11.76 -10.66
CA ARG A 101 16.04 12.50 -11.65
C ARG A 101 17.55 12.39 -11.41
N ARG A 102 17.97 12.38 -10.16
CA ARG A 102 19.40 12.26 -9.79
C ARG A 102 19.91 10.81 -9.77
N GLY A 103 19.05 9.82 -10.08
CA GLY A 103 19.37 8.41 -9.90
C GLY A 103 19.55 8.02 -8.42
N ALA A 104 19.09 8.84 -7.51
CA ALA A 104 19.11 8.61 -6.07
C ALA A 104 17.79 7.94 -5.60
N ILE A 105 17.83 7.39 -4.42
CA ILE A 105 16.78 6.50 -3.88
C ILE A 105 16.07 7.17 -2.72
N MET A 106 14.75 7.33 -2.82
CA MET A 106 13.93 7.75 -1.69
C MET A 106 13.73 6.57 -0.72
N VAL A 107 13.92 6.84 0.57
CA VAL A 107 13.59 5.92 1.68
C VAL A 107 12.48 6.55 2.51
N PRO A 108 11.21 6.34 2.13
CA PRO A 108 10.10 6.95 2.84
C PRO A 108 9.84 6.21 4.16
N VAL A 109 9.61 6.97 5.22
CA VAL A 109 9.37 6.46 6.58
C VAL A 109 8.14 7.13 7.17
N ASN A 110 7.36 6.35 7.90
CA ASN A 110 6.21 6.87 8.65
C ASN A 110 6.69 7.92 9.68
N ALA A 111 6.10 9.10 9.62
CA ALA A 111 6.41 10.19 10.56
C ALA A 111 6.05 9.87 12.04
N ASP A 112 5.21 8.87 12.26
CA ASP A 112 4.77 8.44 13.59
C ASP A 112 5.64 7.31 14.17
N TYR A 113 6.68 6.86 13.46
CA TYR A 113 7.59 5.85 14.00
C TYR A 113 8.45 6.40 15.14
N GLY A 114 8.71 5.53 16.11
CA GLY A 114 9.64 5.82 17.19
C GLY A 114 11.12 5.73 16.76
N VAL A 115 12.00 6.22 17.62
CA VAL A 115 13.46 6.28 17.37
C VAL A 115 14.04 4.92 16.95
N ALA A 116 13.63 3.82 17.59
CA ALA A 116 14.17 2.48 17.32
C ALA A 116 13.82 1.99 15.90
N GLU A 117 12.59 2.23 15.47
CA GLU A 117 12.11 1.82 14.13
C GLU A 117 12.80 2.65 13.05
N VAL A 118 12.87 3.97 13.23
CA VAL A 118 13.55 4.89 12.32
C VAL A 118 15.03 4.57 12.23
N ARG A 119 15.69 4.30 13.36
CA ARG A 119 17.10 3.91 13.43
C ARG A 119 17.39 2.67 12.61
N TYR A 120 16.54 1.63 12.76
CA TYR A 120 16.71 0.42 11.98
C TYR A 120 16.65 0.70 10.48
N VAL A 121 15.60 1.40 10.01
CA VAL A 121 15.41 1.70 8.59
C VAL A 121 16.57 2.53 8.03
N PHE A 122 16.95 3.61 8.70
CA PHE A 122 17.99 4.53 8.21
C PHE A 122 19.38 3.90 8.26
N ALA A 123 19.69 3.12 9.28
CA ALA A 123 20.95 2.41 9.39
C ALA A 123 21.05 1.29 8.33
N ASN A 124 20.01 0.47 8.16
CA ASN A 124 19.97 -0.57 7.13
C ASN A 124 20.10 0.01 5.72
N ALA A 125 19.31 1.07 5.43
CA ALA A 125 19.39 1.79 4.15
C ALA A 125 20.73 2.54 3.98
N ALA A 126 21.48 2.80 5.06
CA ALA A 126 22.67 3.66 5.07
C ALA A 126 22.38 5.01 4.39
N VAL A 127 21.39 5.74 4.92
CA VAL A 127 20.99 7.03 4.34
C VAL A 127 22.10 8.06 4.47
N CYS A 128 22.36 8.80 3.38
CA CYS A 128 23.35 9.89 3.38
C CYS A 128 22.75 11.22 3.86
N GLY A 129 21.43 11.33 3.91
CA GLY A 129 20.72 12.51 4.36
C GLY A 129 19.26 12.19 4.67
N VAL A 130 18.61 13.11 5.41
CA VAL A 130 17.22 12.98 5.82
C VAL A 130 16.47 14.30 5.57
N ILE A 131 15.35 14.19 4.88
CA ILE A 131 14.35 15.26 4.70
C ILE A 131 13.22 14.96 5.68
N ALA A 132 13.08 15.75 6.72
CA ALA A 132 12.08 15.52 7.76
C ALA A 132 11.03 16.63 7.80
N ALA A 133 9.81 16.26 8.17
CA ALA A 133 8.85 17.24 8.65
C ALA A 133 9.35 17.86 9.96
N PRO A 134 9.04 19.14 10.25
CA PRO A 134 9.52 19.79 11.46
C PRO A 134 9.24 19.01 12.75
N GLU A 135 8.05 18.42 12.85
CA GLU A 135 7.62 17.62 13.99
C GLU A 135 8.31 16.25 14.11
N ALA A 136 8.89 15.73 13.02
CA ALA A 136 9.60 14.45 12.99
C ALA A 136 11.12 14.60 13.10
N LEU A 137 11.63 15.83 13.04
CA LEU A 137 13.08 16.10 12.98
C LEU A 137 13.84 15.56 14.19
N ALA A 138 13.34 15.77 15.39
CA ALA A 138 14.01 15.34 16.63
C ALA A 138 14.19 13.82 16.67
N VAL A 139 13.12 13.07 16.32
CA VAL A 139 13.15 11.60 16.24
C VAL A 139 14.15 11.14 15.16
N ALA A 140 14.15 11.80 13.99
CA ALA A 140 15.08 11.47 12.92
C ALA A 140 16.54 11.70 13.31
N GLN A 141 16.86 12.82 13.99
CA GLN A 141 18.21 13.14 14.47
C GLN A 141 18.69 12.14 15.53
N GLU A 142 17.85 11.84 16.52
CA GLU A 142 18.16 10.85 17.55
C GLU A 142 18.34 9.44 16.96
N ALA A 143 17.53 9.07 15.98
CA ALA A 143 17.64 7.79 15.28
C ALA A 143 18.97 7.66 14.53
N CYS A 144 19.49 8.75 13.97
CA CYS A 144 20.76 8.77 13.24
C CYS A 144 21.99 9.02 14.15
N ALA A 145 21.80 9.23 15.44
CA ALA A 145 22.92 9.46 16.34
C ALA A 145 23.90 8.27 16.33
N GLY A 146 25.19 8.57 16.10
CA GLY A 146 26.26 7.58 15.99
C GLY A 146 26.41 6.90 14.62
N MET A 147 25.63 7.25 13.62
CA MET A 147 25.84 6.77 12.25
C MET A 147 27.12 7.38 11.64
N VAL A 148 27.87 6.55 10.90
CA VAL A 148 29.12 6.95 10.22
C VAL A 148 29.03 6.51 8.75
N PRO A 149 29.16 7.43 7.77
CA PRO A 149 29.16 8.88 7.97
C PRO A 149 27.83 9.40 8.52
N ALA A 150 27.86 10.53 9.25
CA ALA A 150 26.66 11.16 9.74
C ALA A 150 25.83 11.73 8.60
N PRO A 151 24.52 11.44 8.52
CA PRO A 151 23.66 12.01 7.48
C PRO A 151 23.43 13.51 7.70
N TRP A 152 23.26 14.25 6.61
CA TRP A 152 22.77 15.62 6.70
C TRP A 152 21.25 15.64 6.94
N PHE A 153 20.74 16.76 7.50
CA PHE A 153 19.31 16.96 7.74
C PHE A 153 18.80 18.20 7.01
N ALA A 154 17.57 18.11 6.51
CA ALA A 154 16.84 19.26 5.98
C ALA A 154 15.36 19.14 6.33
N LEU A 155 14.69 20.29 6.45
CA LEU A 155 13.25 20.32 6.63
C LEU A 155 12.55 20.27 5.27
N ASN A 156 11.44 19.53 5.20
CA ASN A 156 10.61 19.45 4.00
C ASN A 156 9.78 20.73 3.76
N ARG A 157 9.56 21.52 4.80
CA ARG A 157 8.85 22.81 4.83
C ARG A 157 9.41 23.69 5.93
N PRO A 158 9.17 25.02 5.90
CA PRO A 158 9.49 25.88 7.04
C PRO A 158 8.85 25.37 8.33
N ALA A 159 9.59 25.43 9.44
CA ALA A 159 9.04 25.05 10.73
C ALA A 159 8.05 26.11 11.22
N PRO A 160 6.94 25.69 11.86
CA PRO A 160 6.06 26.61 12.56
C PRO A 160 6.80 27.39 13.66
N ALA A 161 6.32 28.58 13.95
CA ALA A 161 6.86 29.39 15.06
C ALA A 161 6.76 28.60 16.39
N GLY A 162 7.86 28.61 17.17
CA GLY A 162 7.92 27.93 18.47
C GLY A 162 8.48 26.50 18.46
N LEU A 163 8.69 25.89 17.31
CA LEU A 163 9.45 24.62 17.25
C LEU A 163 10.95 24.90 17.23
N PRO A 164 11.75 24.24 18.09
CA PRO A 164 13.21 24.38 18.05
C PRO A 164 13.74 23.84 16.76
N GLN A 165 14.36 24.68 15.94
CA GLN A 165 14.86 24.32 14.60
C GLN A 165 16.36 24.04 14.60
N GLY A 166 17.08 24.50 15.61
CA GLY A 166 18.54 24.49 15.58
C GLY A 166 19.08 25.15 14.31
N GLU A 167 20.15 24.58 13.74
CA GLU A 167 20.72 25.01 12.44
C GLU A 167 20.10 24.36 11.22
N VAL A 168 19.10 23.45 11.39
CA VAL A 168 18.51 22.72 10.27
C VAL A 168 17.54 23.61 9.50
N ARG A 169 17.86 23.87 8.25
CA ARG A 169 17.08 24.74 7.35
C ARG A 169 16.17 23.93 6.42
N ALA A 170 15.21 24.62 5.83
CA ALA A 170 14.40 24.03 4.76
C ALA A 170 15.32 23.54 3.62
N LEU A 171 14.95 22.41 2.99
CA LEU A 171 15.77 21.74 1.96
C LEU A 171 16.25 22.71 0.88
N ARG A 172 15.41 23.66 0.46
CA ARG A 172 15.70 24.65 -0.57
C ARG A 172 16.51 25.84 -0.12
N ALA A 173 16.68 26.04 1.17
CA ALA A 173 17.63 27.04 1.67
C ALA A 173 19.04 26.50 1.40
N LEU A 174 19.61 26.87 0.26
CA LEU A 174 20.98 26.48 -0.11
C LEU A 174 21.96 27.14 0.85
N PRO A 175 23.03 26.45 1.24
CA PRO A 175 24.17 27.09 1.89
C PRO A 175 24.74 28.20 0.99
N ASN A 176 25.16 29.31 1.59
CA ASN A 176 25.77 30.41 0.83
C ASN A 176 27.00 29.93 0.06
N GLY A 177 27.11 30.29 -1.23
CA GLY A 177 28.28 30.02 -2.05
C GLY A 177 28.28 28.66 -2.80
N VAL A 178 27.19 27.90 -2.77
CA VAL A 178 27.12 26.65 -3.52
C VAL A 178 26.73 26.90 -4.96
N THR A 179 27.66 26.64 -5.87
CA THR A 179 27.42 26.57 -7.32
C THR A 179 26.86 25.19 -7.67
N VAL A 180 25.70 25.16 -8.28
CA VAL A 180 25.05 23.91 -8.73
C VAL A 180 25.72 23.44 -10.01
N ASN A 181 26.23 22.21 -10.00
CA ASN A 181 26.73 21.58 -11.25
C ASN A 181 25.53 20.93 -11.98
N PRO A 182 25.12 21.43 -13.15
CA PRO A 182 24.02 20.87 -13.93
C PRO A 182 24.33 19.52 -14.60
N GLY A 183 25.57 19.05 -14.55
CA GLY A 183 26.12 18.00 -15.42
C GLY A 183 25.96 16.56 -14.92
N VAL A 184 25.12 16.25 -13.92
CA VAL A 184 24.88 14.83 -13.54
C VAL A 184 23.86 14.23 -14.51
N PRO A 185 24.19 13.09 -15.17
CA PRO A 185 23.23 12.40 -16.03
C PRO A 185 21.95 12.09 -15.28
N ALA A 186 20.80 12.29 -15.92
CA ALA A 186 19.50 11.95 -15.34
C ALA A 186 19.43 10.47 -15.02
N GLY A 187 18.72 10.12 -13.94
CA GLY A 187 18.44 8.73 -13.61
C GLY A 187 17.64 8.04 -14.72
N GLY A 188 18.02 6.81 -15.04
CA GLY A 188 17.37 6.00 -16.07
C GLY A 188 16.26 5.10 -15.54
N PRO A 189 15.50 4.43 -16.43
CA PRO A 189 14.35 3.59 -16.07
C PRO A 189 14.72 2.42 -15.14
N GLY A 190 15.90 1.84 -15.29
CA GLY A 190 16.39 0.74 -14.46
C GLY A 190 16.96 1.14 -13.10
N ASP A 191 17.20 2.43 -12.86
CA ASP A 191 17.74 2.89 -11.58
C ASP A 191 16.72 2.70 -10.47
N THR A 192 17.14 2.11 -9.35
CA THR A 192 16.33 2.08 -8.14
C THR A 192 16.00 3.51 -7.72
N CYS A 193 14.73 3.82 -7.53
CA CYS A 193 14.28 5.16 -7.13
C CYS A 193 13.60 5.19 -5.78
N ILE A 194 13.19 4.03 -5.25
CA ILE A 194 12.53 3.94 -3.96
C ILE A 194 12.85 2.64 -3.24
N LEU A 195 12.97 2.73 -1.92
CA LEU A 195 13.16 1.63 -0.99
C LEU A 195 12.00 1.65 0.01
N ILE A 196 11.05 0.73 -0.14
CA ILE A 196 9.89 0.65 0.76
C ILE A 196 10.12 -0.45 1.80
N TYR A 197 10.17 -0.07 3.07
CA TYR A 197 10.32 -1.03 4.16
C TYR A 197 8.98 -1.63 4.54
N THR A 198 8.89 -2.96 4.50
CA THR A 198 7.70 -3.72 4.86
C THR A 198 7.93 -4.46 6.17
N SER A 199 6.89 -4.58 7.00
CA SER A 199 6.93 -5.43 8.18
C SER A 199 7.10 -6.89 7.74
N GLY A 200 8.34 -7.37 7.81
CA GLY A 200 8.67 -8.76 7.49
C GLY A 200 8.02 -9.72 8.48
N THR A 201 7.59 -10.87 7.99
CA THR A 201 7.09 -11.97 8.84
C THR A 201 8.21 -12.62 9.69
N THR A 202 9.46 -12.24 9.46
CA THR A 202 10.66 -12.81 10.11
C THR A 202 11.24 -11.93 11.24
N GLY A 203 10.65 -10.74 11.52
CA GLY A 203 11.02 -9.89 12.65
C GLY A 203 11.45 -8.48 12.27
N PHE A 204 12.44 -8.29 11.41
CA PHE A 204 12.87 -6.95 10.98
C PHE A 204 12.25 -6.57 9.63
N PRO A 205 11.92 -5.26 9.44
CA PRO A 205 11.42 -4.79 8.16
C PRO A 205 12.44 -5.01 7.02
N LYS A 206 11.93 -5.41 5.83
CA LYS A 206 12.75 -5.60 4.63
C LYS A 206 12.59 -4.41 3.70
N GLY A 207 13.68 -3.93 3.11
CA GLY A 207 13.66 -2.87 2.11
C GLY A 207 13.39 -3.44 0.72
N VAL A 208 12.19 -3.22 0.19
CA VAL A 208 11.80 -3.62 -1.17
C VAL A 208 12.28 -2.56 -2.15
N MET A 209 13.08 -2.96 -3.15
CA MET A 209 13.66 -2.05 -4.16
C MET A 209 12.78 -1.96 -5.40
N HIS A 210 12.48 -0.75 -5.86
CA HIS A 210 11.85 -0.54 -7.16
C HIS A 210 12.61 0.47 -8.03
N GLY A 211 12.73 0.13 -9.31
CA GLY A 211 13.25 1.03 -10.33
C GLY A 211 12.18 2.00 -10.83
N GLN A 212 12.60 3.04 -11.54
CA GLN A 212 11.67 4.02 -12.12
C GLN A 212 10.67 3.36 -13.06
N GLN A 213 11.11 2.41 -13.89
CA GLN A 213 10.22 1.67 -14.78
C GLN A 213 9.11 0.91 -14.04
N ASN A 214 9.42 0.30 -12.88
CA ASN A 214 8.40 -0.40 -12.10
C ASN A 214 7.30 0.55 -11.65
N VAL A 215 7.69 1.74 -11.17
CA VAL A 215 6.76 2.78 -10.70
C VAL A 215 5.90 3.30 -11.85
N VAL A 216 6.52 3.64 -12.99
CA VAL A 216 5.80 4.20 -14.15
C VAL A 216 4.85 3.16 -14.75
N MET A 217 5.31 1.93 -15.00
CA MET A 217 4.44 0.85 -15.53
C MET A 217 3.31 0.47 -14.55
N ALA A 218 3.53 0.56 -13.25
CA ALA A 218 2.46 0.36 -12.27
C ALA A 218 1.40 1.47 -12.36
N GLY A 219 1.81 2.71 -12.62
CA GLY A 219 0.90 3.82 -12.90
C GLY A 219 0.12 3.64 -14.21
N GLU A 220 0.78 3.16 -15.28
CA GLU A 220 0.11 2.80 -16.55
C GLU A 220 -0.92 1.68 -16.32
N GLY A 221 -0.53 0.63 -15.59
CA GLY A 221 -1.45 -0.44 -15.19
C GLY A 221 -2.61 0.05 -14.31
N PHE A 222 -2.39 1.10 -13.51
CA PHE A 222 -3.46 1.71 -12.72
C PHE A 222 -4.44 2.49 -13.59
N VAL A 223 -3.97 3.20 -14.61
CA VAL A 223 -4.84 3.85 -15.62
C VAL A 223 -5.73 2.80 -16.30
N GLN A 224 -5.20 1.64 -16.68
CA GLN A 224 -6.00 0.53 -17.22
C GLN A 224 -7.00 -0.03 -16.20
N ARG A 225 -6.56 -0.22 -14.97
CA ARG A 225 -7.35 -0.84 -13.90
C ARG A 225 -8.58 -0.01 -13.53
N MET A 226 -8.42 1.29 -13.46
CA MET A 226 -9.45 2.23 -13.01
C MET A 226 -10.05 3.06 -14.14
N PHE A 227 -9.63 2.85 -15.40
CA PHE A 227 -10.03 3.68 -16.53
C PHE A 227 -9.86 5.18 -16.24
N ILE A 228 -8.73 5.53 -15.63
CA ILE A 228 -8.45 6.92 -15.24
C ILE A 228 -8.45 7.81 -16.48
N GLN A 229 -9.29 8.86 -16.43
CA GLN A 229 -9.43 9.83 -17.49
C GLN A 229 -8.52 11.04 -17.23
N PRO A 230 -8.16 11.83 -18.27
CA PRO A 230 -7.30 13.00 -18.07
C PRO A 230 -7.91 14.06 -17.14
N ASP A 231 -9.22 14.17 -17.05
CA ASP A 231 -9.94 15.12 -16.20
C ASP A 231 -10.22 14.59 -14.78
N GLU A 232 -9.75 13.37 -14.46
CA GLU A 232 -9.89 12.82 -13.12
C GLU A 232 -9.16 13.64 -12.06
N ARG A 233 -9.75 13.59 -10.86
CA ARG A 233 -9.22 14.20 -9.64
C ARG A 233 -9.06 13.10 -8.58
N ILE A 234 -7.86 12.59 -8.46
CA ILE A 234 -7.54 11.43 -7.63
C ILE A 234 -7.28 11.86 -6.19
N LEU A 235 -8.15 11.47 -5.26
CA LEU A 235 -8.02 11.76 -3.83
C LEU A 235 -7.07 10.76 -3.16
N CYS A 236 -5.90 11.23 -2.78
CA CYS A 236 -4.88 10.47 -2.07
C CYS A 236 -4.96 10.73 -0.57
N VAL A 237 -5.59 9.83 0.16
CA VAL A 237 -5.68 9.84 1.63
C VAL A 237 -4.72 8.84 2.28
N LEU A 238 -4.16 7.92 1.50
CA LEU A 238 -3.23 6.91 1.99
C LEU A 238 -1.81 7.48 2.10
N PRO A 239 -0.99 6.97 3.03
CA PRO A 239 0.34 7.53 3.28
C PRO A 239 1.32 7.32 2.12
N MET A 240 2.09 8.36 1.78
CA MET A 240 3.12 8.33 0.74
C MET A 240 4.38 7.52 1.08
N PHE A 241 4.41 6.83 2.21
CA PHE A 241 5.44 5.83 2.49
C PHE A 241 4.99 4.40 2.08
N HIS A 242 3.81 4.25 1.49
CA HIS A 242 3.29 3.01 0.92
C HIS A 242 3.13 3.08 -0.59
N ILE A 243 3.18 1.90 -1.24
CA ILE A 243 3.07 1.77 -2.70
C ILE A 243 1.78 2.37 -3.26
N ASN A 244 0.65 2.23 -2.57
CA ASN A 244 -0.65 2.69 -3.09
C ASN A 244 -0.63 4.18 -3.44
N ALA A 245 -0.19 5.03 -2.51
CA ALA A 245 -0.16 6.48 -2.72
C ALA A 245 0.81 6.89 -3.84
N ILE A 246 1.99 6.23 -3.94
CA ILE A 246 3.03 6.60 -4.91
C ILE A 246 2.78 5.95 -6.28
N PHE A 247 2.55 4.62 -6.32
CA PHE A 247 2.48 3.88 -7.57
C PHE A 247 1.13 4.00 -8.26
N TYR A 248 0.04 4.16 -7.48
CA TYR A 248 -1.31 4.27 -8.04
C TYR A 248 -1.77 5.72 -8.08
N SER A 249 -1.96 6.37 -6.91
CA SER A 249 -2.53 7.72 -6.89
C SER A 249 -1.63 8.74 -7.59
N LEU A 250 -0.36 8.89 -7.17
CA LEU A 250 0.56 9.87 -7.74
C LEU A 250 0.93 9.52 -9.19
N THR A 251 1.44 8.30 -9.41
CA THR A 251 1.96 7.95 -10.74
C THR A 251 0.83 7.74 -11.74
N GLY A 252 -0.32 7.18 -11.32
CA GLY A 252 -1.51 7.10 -12.15
C GLY A 252 -2.02 8.48 -12.59
N ALA A 253 -2.05 9.46 -11.68
CA ALA A 253 -2.39 10.84 -12.03
C ALA A 253 -1.40 11.42 -13.05
N LEU A 254 -0.10 11.25 -12.83
CA LEU A 254 0.93 11.71 -13.77
C LEU A 254 0.80 11.03 -15.14
N VAL A 255 0.58 9.71 -15.19
CA VAL A 255 0.41 8.96 -16.44
C VAL A 255 -0.80 9.44 -17.22
N ALA A 256 -1.94 9.60 -16.58
CA ALA A 256 -3.17 10.08 -17.21
C ALA A 256 -3.16 11.58 -17.53
N GLY A 257 -2.23 12.34 -16.96
CA GLY A 257 -2.26 13.80 -16.98
C GLY A 257 -3.43 14.37 -16.14
N ALA A 258 -3.86 13.65 -15.13
CA ALA A 258 -4.93 13.98 -14.19
C ALA A 258 -4.45 14.85 -13.02
N THR A 259 -5.33 15.19 -12.09
CA THR A 259 -5.01 15.96 -10.89
C THR A 259 -4.89 15.04 -9.68
N LEU A 260 -3.83 15.15 -8.89
CA LEU A 260 -3.69 14.53 -7.58
C LEU A 260 -4.20 15.49 -6.49
N ILE A 261 -5.15 15.07 -5.70
CA ILE A 261 -5.57 15.76 -4.47
C ILE A 261 -4.90 15.04 -3.31
N LEU A 262 -3.97 15.71 -2.64
CA LEU A 262 -3.16 15.12 -1.58
C LEU A 262 -3.63 15.60 -0.22
N GLU A 263 -4.14 14.70 0.60
CA GLU A 263 -4.48 14.99 1.99
C GLU A 263 -3.34 14.61 2.93
N PRO A 264 -3.09 15.39 3.99
CA PRO A 264 -2.02 15.10 4.96
C PRO A 264 -2.14 13.71 5.58
N ARG A 265 -3.36 13.31 5.93
CA ARG A 265 -3.75 12.03 6.53
C ARG A 265 -5.21 11.71 6.20
N PHE A 266 -5.57 10.45 6.25
CA PHE A 266 -6.96 10.04 6.25
C PHE A 266 -7.69 10.61 7.48
N SER A 267 -8.83 11.27 7.24
CA SER A 267 -9.74 11.75 8.29
C SER A 267 -11.16 11.36 7.92
N ALA A 268 -11.73 10.40 8.65
CA ALA A 268 -13.05 9.89 8.35
C ALA A 268 -14.14 10.98 8.47
N SER A 269 -14.05 11.86 9.48
CA SER A 269 -15.02 12.93 9.70
C SER A 269 -14.97 14.06 8.66
N LYS A 270 -13.84 14.23 7.97
CA LYS A 270 -13.66 15.25 6.93
C LYS A 270 -13.70 14.68 5.52
N PHE A 271 -13.79 13.38 5.37
CA PHE A 271 -13.66 12.71 4.07
C PHE A 271 -14.64 13.25 3.03
N TRP A 272 -15.92 13.30 3.36
CA TRP A 272 -16.96 13.74 2.43
C TRP A 272 -16.89 15.25 2.15
N GLU A 273 -16.54 16.05 3.15
CA GLU A 273 -16.30 17.48 2.98
C GLU A 273 -15.17 17.74 1.97
N VAL A 274 -14.04 17.06 2.16
CA VAL A 274 -12.88 17.17 1.26
C VAL A 274 -13.23 16.67 -0.13
N ALA A 275 -13.85 15.50 -0.25
CA ALA A 275 -14.25 14.94 -1.55
C ALA A 275 -15.16 15.88 -2.33
N HIS A 276 -16.14 16.47 -1.66
CA HIS A 276 -17.06 17.44 -2.26
C HIS A 276 -16.35 18.74 -2.64
N ALA A 277 -15.61 19.36 -1.72
CA ALA A 277 -14.95 20.65 -1.93
C ALA A 277 -13.89 20.60 -3.04
N THR A 278 -13.15 19.49 -3.12
CA THR A 278 -12.09 19.31 -4.12
C THR A 278 -12.62 18.72 -5.43
N ARG A 279 -13.91 18.35 -5.50
CA ARG A 279 -14.51 17.64 -6.63
C ARG A 279 -13.74 16.39 -7.02
N ALA A 280 -13.26 15.65 -6.01
CA ALA A 280 -12.58 14.38 -6.22
C ALA A 280 -13.50 13.40 -6.97
N THR A 281 -12.95 12.66 -7.91
CA THR A 281 -13.70 11.72 -8.77
C THR A 281 -13.33 10.27 -8.52
N GLU A 282 -12.15 10.05 -7.97
CA GLU A 282 -11.58 8.73 -7.65
C GLU A 282 -10.89 8.78 -6.28
N VAL A 283 -10.89 7.66 -5.56
CA VAL A 283 -10.15 7.49 -4.31
C VAL A 283 -9.56 6.09 -4.19
N ASN A 284 -8.29 6.04 -3.75
CA ASN A 284 -7.69 4.80 -3.30
C ASN A 284 -7.86 4.64 -1.79
N THR A 285 -8.27 3.44 -1.36
CA THR A 285 -8.52 3.15 0.05
C THR A 285 -8.06 1.74 0.45
N ILE A 286 -8.27 1.39 1.71
CA ILE A 286 -8.13 0.04 2.26
C ILE A 286 -9.43 -0.34 2.95
N ALA A 287 -9.69 -1.64 3.12
CA ALA A 287 -10.92 -2.13 3.74
C ALA A 287 -11.22 -1.48 5.11
N ALA A 288 -10.19 -1.23 5.93
CA ALA A 288 -10.35 -0.59 7.23
C ALA A 288 -10.92 0.85 7.10
N ALA A 289 -10.38 1.66 6.17
CA ALA A 289 -10.87 3.01 5.95
C ALA A 289 -12.30 3.03 5.38
N ALA A 290 -12.60 2.15 4.42
CA ALA A 290 -13.96 1.96 3.91
C ALA A 290 -14.93 1.57 5.02
N GLY A 291 -14.57 0.59 5.87
CA GLY A 291 -15.38 0.18 7.02
C GLY A 291 -15.59 1.28 8.06
N ILE A 292 -14.61 2.17 8.26
CA ILE A 292 -14.77 3.34 9.13
C ILE A 292 -15.79 4.31 8.50
N LEU A 293 -15.67 4.64 7.21
CA LEU A 293 -16.60 5.55 6.52
C LEU A 293 -18.04 5.06 6.58
N MET A 294 -18.26 3.75 6.41
CA MET A 294 -19.59 3.14 6.51
C MET A 294 -20.25 3.32 7.88
N ARG A 295 -19.45 3.39 8.95
CA ARG A 295 -19.94 3.52 10.34
C ARG A 295 -20.09 4.97 10.79
N ARG A 296 -19.63 5.94 9.97
CA ARG A 296 -19.78 7.37 10.30
C ARG A 296 -21.24 7.81 10.24
N PRO A 297 -21.62 8.82 11.03
CA PRO A 297 -22.93 9.44 10.96
C PRO A 297 -23.24 9.90 9.53
N ARG A 298 -24.47 9.66 9.06
CA ARG A 298 -24.89 9.98 7.69
C ARG A 298 -25.01 11.49 7.44
N ASP A 299 -25.07 12.31 8.47
CA ASP A 299 -25.06 13.78 8.36
C ASP A 299 -23.69 14.35 7.97
N GLU A 300 -22.62 13.55 8.07
CA GLU A 300 -21.30 13.88 7.54
C GLU A 300 -21.21 13.68 6.02
N TYR A 301 -22.06 12.83 5.47
CA TYR A 301 -22.14 12.61 4.01
C TYR A 301 -22.53 13.89 3.28
N ARG A 302 -21.89 14.13 2.13
CA ARG A 302 -22.16 15.30 1.29
C ARG A 302 -22.66 14.84 -0.07
N PRO A 303 -23.98 14.78 -0.28
CA PRO A 303 -24.56 14.42 -1.56
C PRO A 303 -24.15 15.42 -2.65
N GLY A 304 -24.06 14.95 -3.89
CA GLY A 304 -23.59 15.74 -5.02
C GLY A 304 -22.08 15.91 -5.10
N HIS A 305 -21.30 15.13 -4.34
CA HIS A 305 -19.86 14.97 -4.59
C HIS A 305 -19.63 14.32 -5.97
N ALA A 306 -18.40 14.42 -6.48
CA ALA A 306 -18.04 13.88 -7.80
C ALA A 306 -17.40 12.48 -7.75
N LEU A 307 -17.17 11.91 -6.54
CA LEU A 307 -16.61 10.58 -6.40
C LEU A 307 -17.52 9.55 -7.06
N ARG A 308 -16.98 8.76 -7.97
CA ARG A 308 -17.69 7.70 -8.68
C ARG A 308 -16.98 6.35 -8.65
N GLN A 309 -15.70 6.34 -8.27
CA GLN A 309 -14.91 5.12 -8.25
C GLN A 309 -13.94 5.06 -7.07
N MET A 310 -13.73 3.82 -6.59
CA MET A 310 -12.85 3.51 -5.47
C MET A 310 -12.04 2.26 -5.81
N PHE A 311 -10.73 2.32 -5.59
CA PHE A 311 -9.88 1.14 -5.58
C PHE A 311 -9.54 0.75 -4.15
N GLY A 312 -9.63 -0.54 -3.84
CA GLY A 312 -9.26 -1.08 -2.53
C GLY A 312 -9.46 -2.59 -2.47
N ALA A 313 -9.18 -3.19 -1.33
CA ALA A 313 -9.45 -4.61 -1.07
C ALA A 313 -9.16 -4.97 0.41
N PRO A 314 -9.79 -6.03 0.93
CA PRO A 314 -10.99 -6.69 0.38
C PRO A 314 -12.27 -5.90 0.71
N PHE A 315 -13.30 -6.01 -0.11
CA PHE A 315 -14.64 -5.49 0.15
C PHE A 315 -15.63 -6.64 0.31
N ASP A 316 -16.60 -6.48 1.21
CA ASP A 316 -17.73 -7.40 1.37
C ASP A 316 -18.98 -6.86 0.65
N GLU A 317 -20.04 -7.66 0.62
CA GLU A 317 -21.30 -7.28 -0.04
C GLU A 317 -21.93 -6.02 0.58
N GLU A 318 -21.78 -5.85 1.90
CA GLU A 318 -22.29 -4.68 2.59
C GLU A 318 -21.53 -3.42 2.16
N THR A 319 -20.21 -3.50 2.04
CA THR A 319 -19.40 -2.40 1.51
C THR A 319 -19.83 -2.00 0.11
N TYR A 320 -19.99 -2.96 -0.79
CA TYR A 320 -20.49 -2.69 -2.14
C TYR A 320 -21.86 -2.02 -2.13
N ARG A 321 -22.81 -2.56 -1.34
CA ARG A 321 -24.16 -2.01 -1.23
C ARG A 321 -24.15 -0.57 -0.71
N VAL A 322 -23.46 -0.33 0.42
CA VAL A 322 -23.45 1.00 1.05
C VAL A 322 -22.80 2.05 0.15
N PHE A 323 -21.65 1.75 -0.44
CA PHE A 323 -20.98 2.74 -1.28
C PHE A 323 -21.74 3.00 -2.57
N ARG A 324 -22.36 1.98 -3.18
CA ARG A 324 -23.17 2.15 -4.40
C ARG A 324 -24.49 2.85 -4.11
N ASP A 325 -25.24 2.39 -3.10
CA ASP A 325 -26.66 2.76 -2.92
C ASP A 325 -26.84 3.96 -1.96
N GLU A 326 -25.92 4.17 -1.02
CA GLU A 326 -26.02 5.24 -0.01
C GLU A 326 -25.00 6.37 -0.26
N PHE A 327 -23.87 6.09 -0.92
CA PHE A 327 -22.79 7.05 -1.15
C PHE A 327 -22.55 7.36 -2.64
N ASP A 328 -23.46 6.99 -3.54
CA ASP A 328 -23.40 7.29 -4.98
C ASP A 328 -22.06 6.93 -5.66
N MET A 329 -21.40 5.87 -5.20
CA MET A 329 -20.12 5.39 -5.74
C MET A 329 -20.30 4.01 -6.40
N PRO A 330 -20.66 3.93 -7.66
CA PRO A 330 -20.99 2.66 -8.32
C PRO A 330 -19.78 1.76 -8.61
N HIS A 331 -18.59 2.33 -8.81
CA HIS A 331 -17.42 1.58 -9.24
C HIS A 331 -16.46 1.30 -8.08
N LEU A 332 -16.66 0.20 -7.37
CA LEU A 332 -15.67 -0.36 -6.45
C LEU A 332 -14.87 -1.42 -7.19
N ILE A 333 -13.56 -1.26 -7.24
CA ILE A 333 -12.64 -2.19 -7.90
C ILE A 333 -11.74 -2.82 -6.84
N GLU A 334 -11.87 -4.13 -6.70
CA GLU A 334 -10.96 -4.90 -5.85
C GLU A 334 -9.74 -5.34 -6.65
N GLY A 335 -8.62 -5.46 -5.95
CA GLY A 335 -7.40 -5.98 -6.54
C GLY A 335 -6.46 -6.56 -5.50
N PHE A 336 -5.45 -7.25 -5.98
CA PHE A 336 -4.39 -7.83 -5.18
C PHE A 336 -3.04 -7.27 -5.60
N GLY A 337 -2.25 -6.93 -4.61
CA GLY A 337 -0.87 -6.50 -4.75
C GLY A 337 -0.19 -6.47 -3.40
N MET A 338 1.12 -6.37 -3.43
CA MET A 338 1.97 -6.25 -2.26
C MET A 338 3.13 -5.33 -2.59
N SER A 339 3.93 -4.97 -1.60
CA SER A 339 5.05 -4.06 -1.85
C SER A 339 6.01 -4.57 -2.91
N GLU A 340 6.16 -5.88 -2.99
CA GLU A 340 7.00 -6.56 -3.98
C GLU A 340 6.38 -6.58 -5.39
N ILE A 341 5.04 -6.56 -5.47
CA ILE A 341 4.30 -6.64 -6.75
C ILE A 341 3.17 -5.62 -6.74
N PRO A 342 3.38 -4.40 -7.18
CA PRO A 342 2.33 -3.38 -7.24
C PRO A 342 1.23 -3.76 -8.25
N GLY A 343 0.10 -4.29 -7.76
CA GLY A 343 -1.09 -4.51 -8.57
C GLY A 343 -1.04 -5.69 -9.54
N ALA A 344 -0.89 -6.91 -9.01
CA ALA A 344 -0.85 -8.14 -9.80
C ALA A 344 -2.21 -8.56 -10.38
N LEU A 345 -3.27 -8.41 -9.60
CA LEU A 345 -4.63 -8.82 -9.99
C LEU A 345 -5.62 -7.68 -9.71
N ASN A 346 -6.70 -7.63 -10.48
CA ASN A 346 -7.83 -6.74 -10.20
C ASN A 346 -9.11 -7.24 -10.87
N ASN A 347 -10.27 -6.92 -10.27
CA ASN A 347 -11.54 -7.02 -10.95
C ASN A 347 -11.56 -6.08 -12.17
N PRO A 348 -12.04 -6.54 -13.34
CA PRO A 348 -12.09 -5.71 -14.54
C PRO A 348 -12.99 -4.48 -14.34
N PHE A 349 -12.56 -3.32 -14.79
CA PHE A 349 -13.40 -2.12 -14.81
C PHE A 349 -14.44 -2.19 -15.92
N ASP A 350 -14.05 -2.71 -17.06
CA ASP A 350 -14.80 -2.83 -18.32
C ASP A 350 -15.42 -4.22 -18.55
N GLY A 351 -15.55 -5.04 -17.50
CA GLY A 351 -16.03 -6.41 -17.62
C GLY A 351 -16.81 -6.91 -16.40
N GLU A 352 -17.07 -8.21 -16.40
CA GLU A 352 -17.70 -8.87 -15.26
C GLU A 352 -16.81 -8.74 -14.02
N ARG A 353 -17.40 -8.36 -12.90
CA ARG A 353 -16.76 -8.31 -11.58
C ARG A 353 -17.33 -9.41 -10.70
N ARG A 354 -16.46 -10.03 -9.92
CA ARG A 354 -16.85 -11.05 -8.94
C ARG A 354 -16.45 -10.56 -7.55
N MET A 355 -17.46 -10.31 -6.73
CA MET A 355 -17.24 -9.82 -5.38
C MET A 355 -16.33 -10.76 -4.60
N ARG A 356 -15.41 -10.19 -3.79
CA ARG A 356 -14.46 -10.92 -2.94
C ARG A 356 -13.40 -11.72 -3.72
N SER A 357 -13.37 -11.65 -5.05
CA SER A 357 -12.25 -12.17 -5.81
C SER A 357 -11.12 -11.15 -5.86
N MET A 358 -9.89 -11.62 -5.99
CA MET A 358 -8.76 -10.77 -6.34
C MET A 358 -8.82 -10.27 -7.78
N GLY A 359 -9.78 -10.77 -8.58
CA GLY A 359 -9.96 -10.47 -9.99
C GLY A 359 -9.12 -11.35 -10.92
N LYS A 360 -8.75 -10.79 -12.04
CA LYS A 360 -7.94 -11.40 -13.12
C LYS A 360 -6.55 -10.77 -13.17
N PRO A 361 -5.57 -11.38 -13.87
CA PRO A 361 -4.26 -10.77 -14.10
C PRO A 361 -4.38 -9.35 -14.64
N SER A 362 -3.68 -8.41 -13.99
CA SER A 362 -3.68 -7.00 -14.38
C SER A 362 -3.16 -6.83 -15.80
N ARG A 363 -3.82 -5.95 -16.56
CA ARG A 363 -3.49 -5.65 -17.97
C ARG A 363 -2.74 -4.33 -18.08
N HIS A 364 -1.94 -4.19 -19.13
CA HIS A 364 -1.40 -2.90 -19.55
C HIS A 364 -2.40 -2.22 -20.51
N PRO A 365 -2.45 -0.88 -20.59
CA PRO A 365 -3.23 -0.18 -21.62
C PRO A 365 -2.87 -0.61 -23.05
N ASP A 366 -1.59 -0.78 -23.35
CA ASP A 366 -1.13 -1.37 -24.60
C ASP A 366 -1.24 -2.90 -24.52
N PRO A 367 -2.11 -3.53 -25.31
CA PRO A 367 -2.30 -4.98 -25.30
C PRO A 367 -1.09 -5.77 -25.83
N ALA A 368 -0.15 -5.13 -26.51
CA ALA A 368 1.12 -5.75 -26.93
C ALA A 368 2.06 -6.00 -25.75
N LEU A 369 1.84 -5.31 -24.61
CA LEU A 369 2.63 -5.45 -23.38
C LEU A 369 1.89 -6.36 -22.39
N LYS A 370 2.42 -7.55 -22.17
CA LYS A 370 1.90 -8.50 -21.17
C LYS A 370 2.36 -8.02 -19.77
N LEU A 371 1.45 -7.37 -19.03
CA LEU A 371 1.80 -6.81 -17.73
C LEU A 371 1.93 -7.89 -16.65
N THR A 372 1.03 -8.87 -16.59
CA THR A 372 1.04 -9.85 -15.50
C THR A 372 0.70 -11.26 -15.99
N GLU A 373 1.52 -12.20 -15.56
CA GLU A 373 1.24 -13.63 -15.66
C GLU A 373 1.09 -14.20 -14.27
N VAL A 374 0.14 -15.11 -14.10
CA VAL A 374 -0.18 -15.72 -12.81
C VAL A 374 -0.37 -17.22 -12.98
N LYS A 375 0.15 -17.99 -12.04
CA LYS A 375 -0.16 -19.42 -11.90
C LYS A 375 -0.33 -19.77 -10.42
N ILE A 376 -1.02 -20.87 -10.17
CA ILE A 376 -1.12 -21.47 -8.83
C ILE A 376 -0.37 -22.79 -8.87
N THR A 377 0.47 -23.03 -7.86
CA THR A 377 1.30 -24.23 -7.81
C THR A 377 1.13 -24.98 -6.49
N ASP A 378 1.35 -26.29 -6.55
CA ASP A 378 1.58 -27.11 -5.37
C ASP A 378 2.95 -26.82 -4.71
N ASP A 379 3.28 -27.55 -3.64
CA ASP A 379 4.55 -27.36 -2.93
C ASP A 379 5.78 -27.80 -3.77
N ASP A 380 5.60 -28.67 -4.76
CA ASP A 380 6.64 -29.11 -5.69
C ASP A 380 6.87 -28.08 -6.83
N GLY A 381 5.95 -27.12 -7.00
CA GLY A 381 6.03 -26.06 -8.01
C GLY A 381 5.26 -26.39 -9.30
N ASN A 382 4.52 -27.51 -9.34
CA ASN A 382 3.69 -27.87 -10.46
C ASN A 382 2.40 -27.04 -10.48
N ALA A 383 1.97 -26.62 -11.66
CA ALA A 383 0.70 -25.91 -11.81
C ALA A 383 -0.48 -26.82 -11.43
N VAL A 384 -1.43 -26.30 -10.66
CA VAL A 384 -2.63 -27.02 -10.26
C VAL A 384 -3.83 -26.66 -11.15
N ALA A 385 -4.83 -27.54 -11.20
CA ALA A 385 -6.06 -27.30 -11.96
C ALA A 385 -6.94 -26.22 -11.33
N ALA A 386 -7.87 -25.68 -12.12
CA ALA A 386 -8.90 -24.76 -11.62
C ALA A 386 -9.68 -25.39 -10.45
N GLY A 387 -9.98 -24.60 -9.44
CA GLY A 387 -10.64 -25.02 -8.19
C GLY A 387 -9.71 -25.61 -7.14
N VAL A 388 -8.44 -25.89 -7.47
CA VAL A 388 -7.46 -26.42 -6.52
C VAL A 388 -6.67 -25.28 -5.89
N THR A 389 -6.56 -25.31 -4.56
CA THR A 389 -5.76 -24.33 -3.79
C THR A 389 -4.27 -24.65 -3.87
N GLY A 390 -3.45 -23.63 -4.11
CA GLY A 390 -2.01 -23.69 -4.10
C GLY A 390 -1.39 -22.32 -3.86
N GLU A 391 -0.07 -22.22 -3.98
CA GLU A 391 0.64 -20.96 -3.83
C GLU A 391 0.49 -20.10 -5.09
N LEU A 392 0.11 -18.84 -4.90
CA LEU A 392 0.00 -17.85 -5.96
C LEU A 392 1.40 -17.42 -6.41
N ASN A 393 1.73 -17.63 -7.68
CA ASN A 393 3.00 -17.21 -8.27
C ASN A 393 2.75 -16.17 -9.36
N VAL A 394 3.60 -15.15 -9.41
CA VAL A 394 3.43 -14.01 -10.31
C VAL A 394 4.70 -13.75 -11.10
N LYS A 395 4.54 -13.42 -12.38
CA LYS A 395 5.59 -12.92 -13.25
C LYS A 395 5.13 -11.61 -13.89
N THR A 396 5.91 -10.55 -13.72
CA THR A 396 5.53 -9.21 -14.17
C THR A 396 6.76 -8.30 -14.30
N PRO A 397 6.80 -7.34 -15.25
CA PRO A 397 7.87 -6.35 -15.35
C PRO A 397 7.83 -5.30 -14.23
N ILE A 398 6.72 -5.20 -13.47
CA ILE A 398 6.60 -4.27 -12.32
C ILE A 398 7.05 -4.89 -11.00
N LEU A 399 7.58 -6.11 -11.03
CA LEU A 399 8.11 -6.80 -9.85
C LEU A 399 9.31 -6.03 -9.27
N MET A 400 9.45 -6.09 -7.95
CA MET A 400 10.62 -5.53 -7.25
C MET A 400 11.94 -6.00 -7.86
N GLN A 401 12.96 -5.19 -7.73
CA GLN A 401 14.34 -5.55 -8.11
C GLN A 401 14.99 -6.52 -7.11
N GLY A 402 14.39 -6.68 -5.93
CA GLY A 402 14.84 -7.55 -4.84
C GLY A 402 14.74 -6.86 -3.48
N TYR A 403 15.16 -7.57 -2.44
CA TYR A 403 15.29 -7.03 -1.09
C TYR A 403 16.68 -6.40 -0.90
N TYR A 404 16.71 -5.18 -0.41
CA TYR A 404 17.95 -4.41 -0.23
C TYR A 404 18.87 -5.08 0.78
N LYS A 405 20.12 -5.36 0.39
CA LYS A 405 21.14 -6.08 1.17
C LYS A 405 20.70 -7.46 1.66
N ASP A 406 19.79 -8.12 0.97
CA ASP A 406 19.29 -9.44 1.35
C ASP A 406 19.14 -10.32 0.10
N ALA A 407 20.27 -10.78 -0.41
CA ALA A 407 20.34 -11.62 -1.61
C ALA A 407 19.76 -13.02 -1.35
N GLU A 408 19.89 -13.54 -0.14
CA GLU A 408 19.37 -14.85 0.26
C GLU A 408 17.84 -14.86 0.19
N GLN A 409 17.19 -13.91 0.86
CA GLN A 409 15.74 -13.82 0.81
C GLN A 409 15.23 -13.41 -0.57
N THR A 410 16.00 -12.62 -1.33
CA THR A 410 15.68 -12.33 -2.72
C THR A 410 15.66 -13.63 -3.53
N GLY A 411 16.70 -14.43 -3.45
CA GLY A 411 16.77 -15.73 -4.14
C GLY A 411 15.65 -16.69 -3.72
N ALA A 412 15.37 -16.77 -2.41
CA ALA A 412 14.30 -17.63 -1.87
C ALA A 412 12.88 -17.19 -2.29
N ALA A 413 12.71 -15.94 -2.70
CA ALA A 413 11.42 -15.42 -3.16
C ALA A 413 11.11 -15.78 -4.63
N PHE A 414 12.04 -16.44 -5.33
CA PHE A 414 11.88 -16.80 -6.75
C PHE A 414 12.09 -18.29 -6.99
N ARG A 415 11.30 -18.84 -7.93
CA ARG A 415 11.49 -20.17 -8.49
C ARG A 415 11.24 -20.11 -10.00
N ASP A 416 12.25 -20.47 -10.80
CA ASP A 416 12.17 -20.49 -12.27
C ASP A 416 11.66 -19.18 -12.91
N GLY A 417 12.07 -18.05 -12.34
CA GLY A 417 11.67 -16.71 -12.77
C GLY A 417 10.25 -16.29 -12.34
N TRP A 418 9.58 -17.08 -11.51
CA TRP A 418 8.31 -16.73 -10.87
C TRP A 418 8.54 -16.25 -9.43
N PHE A 419 7.89 -15.17 -9.08
CA PHE A 419 7.87 -14.68 -7.72
C PHE A 419 6.84 -15.47 -6.89
N LEU A 420 7.28 -16.02 -5.77
CA LEU A 420 6.48 -16.76 -4.81
C LEU A 420 5.88 -15.76 -3.83
N THR A 421 4.56 -15.55 -3.89
CA THR A 421 3.92 -14.52 -3.06
C THR A 421 3.82 -14.89 -1.59
N GLY A 422 3.88 -16.19 -1.28
CA GLY A 422 3.55 -16.74 0.02
C GLY A 422 2.07 -16.67 0.36
N ASP A 423 1.22 -16.34 -0.60
CA ASP A 423 -0.24 -16.33 -0.48
C ASP A 423 -0.83 -17.57 -1.15
N LEU A 424 -1.74 -18.24 -0.47
CA LEU A 424 -2.52 -19.34 -1.02
C LEU A 424 -3.78 -18.81 -1.70
N ALA A 425 -4.05 -19.32 -2.88
CA ALA A 425 -5.18 -18.95 -3.71
C ALA A 425 -5.70 -20.14 -4.53
N TRP A 426 -6.86 -19.99 -5.14
CA TRP A 426 -7.35 -20.86 -6.17
C TRP A 426 -7.91 -20.00 -7.32
N ALA A 427 -7.95 -20.57 -8.53
CA ALA A 427 -8.55 -19.92 -9.69
C ALA A 427 -9.81 -20.67 -10.11
N ASP A 428 -10.83 -19.95 -10.56
CA ASP A 428 -11.99 -20.57 -11.18
C ASP A 428 -11.76 -20.83 -12.69
N ALA A 429 -12.74 -21.47 -13.33
CA ALA A 429 -12.66 -21.81 -14.76
C ALA A 429 -12.65 -20.57 -15.67
N ASP A 430 -13.13 -19.41 -15.19
CA ASP A 430 -13.18 -18.16 -15.93
C ASP A 430 -11.94 -17.28 -15.70
N GLY A 431 -10.98 -17.76 -14.91
CA GLY A 431 -9.70 -17.10 -14.65
C GLY A 431 -9.75 -16.00 -13.61
N TYR A 432 -10.73 -16.02 -12.69
CA TYR A 432 -10.71 -15.21 -11.48
C TYR A 432 -9.96 -15.94 -10.38
N TYR A 433 -9.21 -15.18 -9.57
CA TYR A 433 -8.39 -15.67 -8.48
C TYR A 433 -9.03 -15.32 -7.14
N TRP A 434 -8.95 -16.24 -6.18
CA TRP A 434 -9.57 -16.16 -4.88
C TRP A 434 -8.53 -16.35 -3.79
N PHE A 435 -8.39 -15.37 -2.91
CA PHE A 435 -7.47 -15.45 -1.78
C PHE A 435 -7.98 -16.45 -0.74
N VAL A 436 -7.11 -17.30 -0.25
CA VAL A 436 -7.41 -18.27 0.83
C VAL A 436 -6.76 -17.86 2.13
N ALA A 437 -5.43 -17.71 2.15
CA ALA A 437 -4.67 -17.40 3.35
C ALA A 437 -3.22 -17.04 3.01
N ARG A 438 -2.50 -16.49 3.96
CA ARG A 438 -1.04 -16.49 3.96
C ARG A 438 -0.51 -17.89 4.25
N LYS A 439 0.44 -18.40 3.48
CA LYS A 439 1.05 -19.72 3.70
C LYS A 439 1.61 -19.86 5.14
N LYS A 440 2.14 -18.77 5.69
CA LYS A 440 2.67 -18.70 7.07
C LYS A 440 1.57 -18.55 8.15
N ASP A 441 0.35 -18.20 7.78
CA ASP A 441 -0.78 -18.03 8.71
C ASP A 441 -1.73 -19.23 8.67
N ILE A 442 -1.35 -20.28 7.98
CA ILE A 442 -2.04 -21.57 8.01
C ILE A 442 -1.80 -22.23 9.36
N ILE A 443 -2.86 -22.72 9.95
CA ILE A 443 -2.87 -23.56 11.14
C ILE A 443 -3.07 -24.99 10.66
N ARG A 444 -2.07 -25.84 10.84
CA ARG A 444 -2.13 -27.23 10.37
C ARG A 444 -2.67 -28.10 11.49
N LYS A 445 -3.91 -28.57 11.35
CA LYS A 445 -4.60 -29.33 12.39
C LYS A 445 -5.21 -30.60 11.82
N ARG A 446 -4.80 -31.77 12.31
CA ARG A 446 -5.27 -33.11 11.91
C ARG A 446 -5.23 -33.32 10.40
N GLY A 447 -4.13 -32.91 9.76
CA GLY A 447 -3.95 -33.03 8.32
C GLY A 447 -4.65 -31.96 7.48
N GLU A 448 -5.46 -31.07 8.08
CA GLU A 448 -6.13 -29.98 7.38
C GLU A 448 -5.37 -28.66 7.54
N ASN A 449 -5.34 -27.88 6.44
CA ASN A 449 -4.82 -26.52 6.41
C ASN A 449 -5.94 -25.52 6.68
N ILE A 450 -5.96 -24.96 7.89
CA ILE A 450 -6.98 -24.01 8.34
C ILE A 450 -6.47 -22.59 8.15
N SER A 451 -7.26 -21.74 7.49
CA SER A 451 -6.94 -20.33 7.32
C SER A 451 -7.16 -19.56 8.62
N GLY A 452 -6.08 -19.01 9.20
CA GLY A 452 -6.19 -18.10 10.34
C GLY A 452 -6.98 -16.83 9.99
N ALA A 453 -6.94 -16.36 8.77
CA ALA A 453 -7.72 -15.20 8.32
C ALA A 453 -9.23 -15.49 8.24
N GLU A 454 -9.62 -16.72 7.91
CA GLU A 454 -11.03 -17.14 7.98
C GLU A 454 -11.55 -17.08 9.42
N LEU A 455 -10.75 -17.60 10.36
CA LEU A 455 -11.10 -17.57 11.78
C LEU A 455 -11.20 -16.14 12.31
N ASP A 456 -10.23 -15.27 12.01
CA ASP A 456 -10.24 -13.86 12.39
C ASP A 456 -11.55 -13.19 11.97
N ARG A 457 -11.94 -13.40 10.71
CA ARG A 457 -13.16 -12.82 10.14
C ARG A 457 -14.43 -13.35 10.80
N VAL A 458 -14.54 -14.67 10.96
CA VAL A 458 -15.76 -15.29 11.54
C VAL A 458 -15.93 -14.84 12.98
N ILE A 459 -14.85 -14.81 13.75
CA ILE A 459 -14.90 -14.41 15.16
C ILE A 459 -15.07 -12.90 15.30
N GLY A 460 -14.47 -12.11 14.41
CA GLY A 460 -14.65 -10.66 14.34
C GLY A 460 -16.09 -10.21 14.07
N ASN A 461 -16.94 -11.09 13.50
CA ASN A 461 -18.37 -10.84 13.31
C ASN A 461 -19.21 -11.10 14.57
N HIS A 462 -18.64 -11.62 15.66
CA HIS A 462 -19.35 -11.78 16.91
C HIS A 462 -19.71 -10.41 17.52
N PRO A 463 -20.96 -10.19 17.99
CA PRO A 463 -21.42 -8.85 18.43
C PRO A 463 -20.58 -8.17 19.52
N ALA A 464 -19.94 -8.96 20.38
CA ALA A 464 -19.10 -8.45 21.46
C ALA A 464 -17.62 -8.27 21.07
N VAL A 465 -17.19 -8.78 19.91
CA VAL A 465 -15.79 -8.76 19.49
C VAL A 465 -15.49 -7.51 18.67
N LEU A 466 -14.45 -6.78 19.06
CA LEU A 466 -13.90 -5.69 18.25
C LEU A 466 -12.97 -6.24 17.17
N GLU A 467 -12.07 -7.15 17.58
CA GLU A 467 -11.08 -7.76 16.69
C GLU A 467 -10.63 -9.12 17.25
N ALA A 468 -10.21 -10.03 16.38
CA ALA A 468 -9.71 -11.34 16.76
C ALA A 468 -8.47 -11.72 15.93
N ALA A 469 -7.59 -12.54 16.50
CA ALA A 469 -6.42 -13.07 15.84
C ALA A 469 -6.23 -14.55 16.13
N ALA A 470 -6.32 -15.39 15.11
CA ALA A 470 -6.06 -16.82 15.17
C ALA A 470 -4.56 -17.10 15.04
N LEU A 471 -4.04 -17.95 15.91
CA LEU A 471 -2.64 -18.32 15.98
C LEU A 471 -2.50 -19.85 16.04
N PRO A 472 -1.54 -20.44 15.30
CA PRO A 472 -1.14 -21.81 15.56
C PRO A 472 -0.42 -21.90 16.91
N VAL A 473 -0.76 -22.91 17.69
CA VAL A 473 -0.03 -23.30 18.91
C VAL A 473 0.28 -24.78 18.86
N PRO A 474 1.44 -25.22 19.40
CA PRO A 474 1.80 -26.64 19.39
C PRO A 474 0.71 -27.51 20.04
N SER A 475 0.40 -28.64 19.42
CA SER A 475 -0.50 -29.66 19.94
C SER A 475 0.29 -30.90 20.39
N ASP A 476 -0.23 -31.60 21.38
CA ASP A 476 0.32 -32.88 21.85
C ASP A 476 0.35 -33.98 20.76
N LEU A 477 -0.33 -33.75 19.64
CA LEU A 477 -0.42 -34.68 18.51
C LEU A 477 0.62 -34.42 17.40
N GLY A 478 1.56 -33.49 17.62
CA GLY A 478 2.65 -33.18 16.68
C GLY A 478 2.29 -32.21 15.57
N GLU A 479 1.06 -31.68 15.57
CA GLU A 479 0.59 -30.61 14.67
C GLU A 479 0.18 -29.39 15.49
N ASP A 480 -0.54 -28.45 14.88
CA ASP A 480 -1.04 -27.26 15.57
C ASP A 480 -2.42 -27.51 16.22
N ASP A 481 -2.69 -26.77 17.28
CA ASP A 481 -4.02 -26.42 17.74
C ASP A 481 -4.30 -24.94 17.49
N ILE A 482 -5.56 -24.53 17.65
CA ILE A 482 -6.02 -23.16 17.38
C ILE A 482 -6.10 -22.39 18.69
N LEU A 483 -5.34 -21.30 18.80
CA LEU A 483 -5.51 -20.27 19.81
C LEU A 483 -6.11 -19.02 19.16
N ILE A 484 -7.15 -18.46 19.78
CA ILE A 484 -7.74 -17.17 19.38
C ILE A 484 -7.47 -16.13 20.46
N ALA A 485 -6.82 -15.04 20.07
CA ALA A 485 -6.76 -13.83 20.88
C ALA A 485 -7.94 -12.93 20.49
N VAL A 486 -8.71 -12.52 21.48
CA VAL A 486 -9.96 -11.75 21.30
C VAL A 486 -9.85 -10.42 22.01
N LEU A 487 -10.07 -9.34 21.28
CA LEU A 487 -10.26 -7.99 21.80
C LEU A 487 -11.75 -7.67 21.79
N LEU A 488 -12.33 -7.41 22.96
CA LEU A 488 -13.75 -7.09 23.09
C LEU A 488 -14.02 -5.61 22.79
N ARG A 489 -15.23 -5.32 22.35
CA ARG A 489 -15.74 -3.95 22.24
C ARG A 489 -15.91 -3.34 23.62
N GLU A 490 -15.72 -2.04 23.73
CA GLU A 490 -15.93 -1.31 24.98
C GLU A 490 -17.34 -1.57 25.55
N GLY A 491 -17.39 -1.90 26.84
CA GLY A 491 -18.64 -2.19 27.55
C GLY A 491 -19.31 -3.51 27.18
N LYS A 492 -18.71 -4.34 26.31
CA LYS A 492 -19.21 -5.68 25.98
C LYS A 492 -18.47 -6.76 26.75
N GLN A 493 -19.16 -7.88 26.99
CA GLN A 493 -18.61 -9.07 27.63
C GLN A 493 -18.93 -10.30 26.79
N ALA A 494 -18.02 -11.23 26.77
CA ALA A 494 -18.20 -12.57 26.23
C ALA A 494 -17.26 -13.53 26.97
N SER A 495 -17.71 -14.76 27.21
CA SER A 495 -16.87 -15.83 27.73
C SER A 495 -16.16 -16.58 26.59
N ALA A 496 -15.12 -17.34 26.93
CA ALA A 496 -14.46 -18.22 25.96
C ALA A 496 -15.44 -19.23 25.35
N GLN A 497 -16.42 -19.68 26.15
CA GLN A 497 -17.47 -20.60 25.69
C GLN A 497 -18.40 -19.93 24.68
N ASP A 498 -18.72 -18.63 24.82
CA ASP A 498 -19.57 -17.92 23.88
C ASP A 498 -18.86 -17.81 22.52
N ILE A 499 -17.55 -17.51 22.51
CA ILE A 499 -16.73 -17.50 21.29
C ILE A 499 -16.70 -18.88 20.63
N ALA A 500 -16.51 -19.94 21.41
CA ALA A 500 -16.53 -21.30 20.88
C ALA A 500 -17.91 -21.71 20.34
N ASN A 501 -18.99 -21.33 20.99
CA ASN A 501 -20.35 -21.59 20.53
C ASN A 501 -20.63 -20.84 19.21
N TRP A 502 -20.20 -19.59 19.11
CA TRP A 502 -20.25 -18.82 17.86
C TRP A 502 -19.53 -19.56 16.73
N CYS A 503 -18.31 -20.04 17.01
CA CYS A 503 -17.54 -20.81 16.03
C CYS A 503 -18.27 -22.10 15.61
N ARG A 504 -18.88 -22.84 16.55
CA ARG A 504 -19.62 -24.06 16.23
C ARG A 504 -20.82 -23.85 15.30
N THR A 505 -21.44 -22.68 15.35
CA THR A 505 -22.57 -22.34 14.46
C THR A 505 -22.15 -21.85 13.09
N HIS A 506 -20.89 -21.39 12.93
CA HIS A 506 -20.43 -20.73 11.69
C HIS A 506 -19.26 -21.44 11.00
N LEU A 507 -18.65 -22.43 11.66
CA LEU A 507 -17.46 -23.15 11.18
C LEU A 507 -17.63 -24.66 11.31
N THR A 508 -16.86 -25.41 10.55
CA THR A 508 -16.76 -26.86 10.72
C THR A 508 -16.08 -27.20 12.06
N PRO A 509 -16.41 -28.35 12.68
CA PRO A 509 -15.90 -28.70 14.02
C PRO A 509 -14.38 -28.63 14.18
N ILE A 510 -13.61 -28.97 13.14
CA ILE A 510 -12.14 -28.94 13.18
C ILE A 510 -11.58 -27.52 13.34
N LYS A 511 -12.32 -26.50 12.87
CA LYS A 511 -11.95 -25.08 12.92
C LYS A 511 -12.34 -24.39 14.23
N VAL A 512 -13.04 -25.10 15.13
CA VAL A 512 -13.37 -24.54 16.44
C VAL A 512 -12.09 -24.42 17.28
N PRO A 513 -11.83 -23.23 17.88
CA PRO A 513 -10.62 -23.02 18.67
C PRO A 513 -10.64 -23.87 19.94
N ARG A 514 -9.50 -24.41 20.31
CA ARG A 514 -9.28 -25.04 21.62
C ARG A 514 -8.95 -24.00 22.68
N TYR A 515 -8.18 -22.98 22.32
CA TYR A 515 -7.71 -21.97 23.25
C TYR A 515 -8.28 -20.61 22.91
N VAL A 516 -8.81 -19.90 23.92
CA VAL A 516 -9.30 -18.53 23.80
C VAL A 516 -8.63 -17.66 24.85
N VAL A 517 -8.01 -16.56 24.44
CA VAL A 517 -7.43 -15.57 25.35
C VAL A 517 -8.00 -14.19 25.07
N PHE A 518 -8.44 -13.50 26.11
CA PHE A 518 -8.87 -12.11 26.00
C PHE A 518 -7.67 -11.19 26.23
N VAL A 519 -7.58 -10.15 25.40
CA VAL A 519 -6.48 -9.19 25.40
C VAL A 519 -7.01 -7.76 25.40
N ASP A 520 -6.27 -6.84 26.02
CA ASP A 520 -6.64 -5.42 26.05
C ASP A 520 -6.26 -4.69 24.76
N ARG A 521 -5.33 -5.26 23.99
CA ARG A 521 -4.90 -4.74 22.68
C ARG A 521 -4.29 -5.83 21.81
N LEU A 522 -4.43 -5.67 20.50
CA LEU A 522 -3.66 -6.44 19.51
C LEU A 522 -2.54 -5.56 18.93
N PRO A 523 -1.35 -6.11 18.69
CA PRO A 523 -0.28 -5.35 18.02
C PRO A 523 -0.65 -5.16 16.55
N HIS A 524 -0.51 -3.92 16.04
CA HIS A 524 -0.83 -3.60 14.66
C HIS A 524 0.37 -3.02 13.92
N THR A 525 0.43 -3.32 12.62
CA THR A 525 1.27 -2.56 11.70
C THR A 525 0.69 -1.16 11.49
N PRO A 526 1.47 -0.21 10.92
CA PRO A 526 0.95 1.10 10.54
C PRO A 526 -0.23 1.07 9.55
N THR A 527 -0.41 -0.05 8.85
CA THR A 527 -1.55 -0.30 7.97
C THR A 527 -2.71 -0.99 8.66
N HIS A 528 -2.75 -0.95 10.00
CA HIS A 528 -3.79 -1.58 10.83
C HIS A 528 -3.97 -3.09 10.61
N ARG A 529 -2.91 -3.82 10.24
CA ARG A 529 -2.93 -5.30 10.22
C ARG A 529 -2.38 -5.82 11.53
N VAL A 530 -3.04 -6.83 12.11
CA VAL A 530 -2.52 -7.51 13.32
C VAL A 530 -1.16 -8.15 13.02
N GLU A 531 -0.18 -7.85 13.86
CA GLU A 531 1.18 -8.41 13.77
C GLU A 531 1.24 -9.78 14.48
N LYS A 532 0.60 -10.79 13.89
CA LYS A 532 0.52 -12.15 14.44
C LYS A 532 1.90 -12.74 14.80
N PHE A 533 2.96 -12.34 14.10
CA PHE A 533 4.32 -12.82 14.40
C PHE A 533 4.83 -12.36 15.77
N LYS A 534 4.44 -11.15 16.23
CA LYS A 534 4.76 -10.67 17.59
C LYS A 534 4.00 -11.50 18.62
N MET A 535 2.75 -11.80 18.32
CA MET A 535 1.92 -12.60 19.21
C MET A 535 2.38 -14.07 19.32
N ARG A 536 2.87 -14.68 18.23
CA ARG A 536 3.45 -16.03 18.25
C ARG A 536 4.71 -16.14 19.12
N LYS A 537 5.43 -15.05 19.33
CA LYS A 537 6.61 -14.99 20.21
C LYS A 537 6.24 -14.76 21.68
N ASP A 538 5.00 -14.41 21.97
CA ASP A 538 4.52 -14.19 23.34
C ASP A 538 4.05 -15.52 23.95
N ALA A 539 4.97 -16.18 24.64
CA ALA A 539 4.71 -17.43 25.34
C ALA A 539 3.62 -17.29 26.43
N THR A 540 3.31 -16.08 26.90
CA THR A 540 2.31 -15.84 27.93
C THR A 540 0.88 -15.94 27.41
N LEU A 541 0.66 -15.77 26.10
CA LEU A 541 -0.68 -15.85 25.52
C LEU A 541 -1.33 -17.21 25.74
N LEU A 542 -0.61 -18.31 25.44
CA LEU A 542 -1.11 -19.65 25.65
C LEU A 542 -1.33 -19.96 27.14
N ALA A 543 -0.43 -19.50 28.02
CA ALA A 543 -0.53 -19.69 29.45
C ALA A 543 -1.73 -18.98 30.09
N ARG A 544 -2.19 -17.87 29.49
CA ARG A 544 -3.37 -17.11 29.93
C ARG A 544 -4.67 -17.56 29.25
N ALA A 545 -4.58 -18.41 28.25
CA ALA A 545 -5.74 -18.84 27.49
C ALA A 545 -6.60 -19.81 28.28
N VAL A 546 -7.90 -19.72 28.10
CA VAL A 546 -8.86 -20.72 28.54
C VAL A 546 -8.77 -21.92 27.61
N ASP A 547 -8.42 -23.09 28.12
CA ASP A 547 -8.47 -24.36 27.37
C ASP A 547 -9.93 -24.89 27.42
N LEU A 548 -10.56 -24.99 26.29
CA LEU A 548 -11.96 -25.45 26.14
C LEU A 548 -12.04 -26.97 25.98
N GLY A 549 -10.92 -27.67 26.12
CA GLY A 549 -10.83 -29.12 25.93
C GLY A 549 -10.85 -29.54 24.45
N ARG A 550 -10.73 -30.85 24.24
CA ARG A 550 -10.77 -31.48 22.90
C ARG A 550 -12.19 -31.76 22.45
#